data_0db9b7add57613870f8a5d1d96117c38
#
_entry.id   0db9b7add57613870f8a5d1d96117c38
#
_cell.length_a   1.000
_cell.length_b   1.000
_cell.length_c   1.000
_cell.angle_alpha   90.00
_cell.angle_beta   90.00
_cell.angle_gamma   90.00
#
_symmetry.space_group_name_H-M   'P 1'
#
loop_
_entity.id
_entity.type
_entity.pdbx_description
1 polymer ?
#
loop_
_entity_poly.entity_id
_entity_poly.type
_entity_poly.pdbx_seq_one_letter_code
_entity_poly.pdbx_strand_id
1 'polypeptide(L)'
;PQEYLGTFLLISVVSLLGAGVLLGLRPPAPITSHRDTAEARPLPEIIRQPTYLVAVFGAATAYGVMVLAMTATPLAMVHHNHEMASAATVIQFHVLGMFLPSFFSGSLIARFGNLPIMLCGVGLLTAHVLISLSGTEMGYFVSALALLGVGWNFLYVGATTLLTGTYTVAERGR
;
A
#
# COMPACT_ATOMS: atom_id res chain seq x y z
N PRO A 1 32.94 -3.21 4.12
CA PRO A 1 32.13 -3.98 3.13
C PRO A 1 31.39 -5.16 3.76
N GLN A 2 31.76 -5.62 4.98
CA GLN A 2 31.16 -6.81 5.62
C GLN A 2 29.96 -6.50 6.52
N GLU A 3 29.75 -5.25 6.92
CA GLU A 3 28.67 -4.86 7.85
C GLU A 3 27.26 -5.19 7.33
N TYR A 4 27.04 -5.14 6.02
CA TYR A 4 25.74 -5.41 5.40
C TYR A 4 25.62 -6.78 4.73
N LEU A 5 26.65 -7.62 4.83
CA LEU A 5 26.66 -8.94 4.17
C LEU A 5 25.50 -9.82 4.63
N GLY A 6 25.22 -9.85 5.94
CA GLY A 6 24.10 -10.61 6.50
C GLY A 6 22.74 -10.17 5.95
N THR A 7 22.55 -8.86 5.81
CA THR A 7 21.31 -8.29 5.25
C THR A 7 21.12 -8.69 3.79
N PHE A 8 22.17 -8.57 2.97
CA PHE A 8 22.10 -8.97 1.56
C PHE A 8 21.91 -10.48 1.39
N LEU A 9 22.54 -11.30 2.21
CA LEU A 9 22.33 -12.75 2.21
C LEU A 9 20.89 -13.10 2.57
N LEU A 10 20.33 -12.48 3.61
CA LEU A 10 18.95 -12.71 4.02
C LEU A 10 17.96 -12.33 2.90
N ILE A 11 18.15 -11.16 2.29
CA ILE A 11 17.31 -10.71 1.16
C ILE A 11 17.42 -11.70 0.00
N SER A 12 18.62 -12.17 -0.33
CA SER A 12 18.84 -13.15 -1.39
C SER A 12 18.13 -14.48 -1.10
N VAL A 13 18.24 -15.00 0.12
CA VAL A 13 17.56 -16.24 0.53
C VAL A 13 16.05 -16.09 0.44
N VAL A 14 15.49 -15.01 0.98
CA VAL A 14 14.04 -14.74 0.91
C VAL A 14 13.56 -14.61 -0.54
N SER A 15 14.34 -13.94 -1.39
CA SER A 15 14.03 -13.79 -2.82
C SER A 15 14.03 -15.14 -3.56
N LEU A 16 15.03 -15.99 -3.28
CA LEU A 16 15.12 -17.33 -3.86
C LEU A 16 13.98 -18.24 -3.38
N LEU A 17 13.60 -18.16 -2.11
CA LEU A 17 12.43 -18.88 -1.59
C LEU A 17 11.15 -18.40 -2.27
N GLY A 18 10.98 -17.09 -2.44
CA GLY A 18 9.85 -16.52 -3.19
C GLY A 18 9.80 -17.00 -4.64
N ALA A 19 10.95 -17.00 -5.33
CA ALA A 19 11.05 -17.53 -6.69
C ALA A 19 10.72 -19.03 -6.73
N GLY A 20 11.21 -19.83 -5.77
CA GLY A 20 10.88 -21.25 -5.66
C GLY A 20 9.38 -21.52 -5.50
N VAL A 21 8.71 -20.72 -4.64
CA VAL A 21 7.24 -20.80 -4.50
C VAL A 21 6.54 -20.47 -5.81
N LEU A 22 6.96 -19.42 -6.52
CA LEU A 22 6.37 -19.03 -7.81
C LEU A 22 6.55 -20.10 -8.88
N LEU A 23 7.70 -20.76 -8.93
CA LEU A 23 7.94 -21.87 -9.87
C LEU A 23 7.08 -23.10 -9.56
N GLY A 24 6.69 -23.31 -8.29
CA GLY A 24 5.78 -24.37 -7.87
C GLY A 24 4.30 -24.06 -8.14
N LEU A 25 3.95 -22.79 -8.32
CA LEU A 25 2.58 -22.39 -8.64
C LEU A 25 2.23 -22.75 -10.10
N ARG A 26 1.23 -23.58 -10.26
CA ARG A 26 0.59 -23.80 -11.57
C ARG A 26 -0.50 -22.74 -11.71
N PRO A 27 -0.32 -21.70 -12.54
CA PRO A 27 -1.40 -20.74 -12.77
C PRO A 27 -2.61 -21.52 -13.28
N PRO A 28 -3.82 -21.27 -12.75
CA PRO A 28 -5.03 -21.85 -13.33
C PRO A 28 -5.06 -21.48 -14.81
N ALA A 29 -5.47 -22.45 -15.64
CA ALA A 29 -5.64 -22.18 -17.06
C ALA A 29 -6.46 -20.91 -17.24
N PRO A 30 -6.10 -20.03 -18.19
CA PRO A 30 -6.90 -18.84 -18.47
C PRO A 30 -8.35 -19.29 -18.59
N ILE A 31 -9.23 -18.75 -17.76
CA ILE A 31 -10.66 -18.98 -17.92
C ILE A 31 -10.95 -18.40 -19.30
N THR A 32 -11.01 -19.26 -20.31
CA THR A 32 -11.63 -18.95 -21.58
C THR A 32 -13.14 -18.90 -21.30
N SER A 33 -13.56 -17.93 -20.47
CA SER A 33 -14.94 -17.53 -20.44
C SER A 33 -15.27 -17.23 -21.90
N HIS A 34 -16.33 -17.85 -22.40
CA HIS A 34 -16.94 -17.51 -23.67
C HIS A 34 -16.69 -16.03 -23.91
N ARG A 35 -16.01 -15.72 -25.03
CA ARG A 35 -15.83 -14.34 -25.48
C ARG A 35 -17.18 -13.67 -25.27
N ASP A 36 -17.30 -12.92 -24.19
CA ASP A 36 -18.27 -11.86 -24.15
C ASP A 36 -17.89 -11.00 -25.35
N THR A 37 -18.67 -11.14 -26.41
CA THR A 37 -18.56 -10.36 -27.65
C THR A 37 -18.95 -8.91 -27.41
N ALA A 38 -18.98 -8.49 -26.14
CA ALA A 38 -19.09 -7.10 -25.77
C ALA A 38 -17.88 -6.34 -26.33
N GLU A 39 -18.12 -5.48 -27.28
CA GLU A 39 -17.08 -4.59 -27.81
C GLU A 39 -16.41 -3.88 -26.64
N ALA A 40 -15.07 -4.06 -26.55
CA ALA A 40 -14.30 -3.42 -25.49
C ALA A 40 -14.41 -1.89 -25.65
N ARG A 41 -14.79 -1.22 -24.56
CA ARG A 41 -14.95 0.24 -24.54
C ARG A 41 -13.65 0.95 -24.87
N PRO A 42 -13.69 2.11 -25.54
CA PRO A 42 -12.51 2.90 -25.80
C PRO A 42 -11.89 3.42 -24.48
N LEU A 43 -10.56 3.42 -24.40
CA LEU A 43 -9.82 3.83 -23.20
C LEU A 43 -10.28 5.19 -22.60
N PRO A 44 -10.60 6.23 -23.39
CA PRO A 44 -11.11 7.49 -22.84
C PRO A 44 -12.43 7.36 -22.04
N GLU A 45 -13.27 6.42 -22.39
CA GLU A 45 -14.51 6.15 -21.66
C GLU A 45 -14.24 5.50 -20.30
N ILE A 46 -13.29 4.58 -20.24
CA ILE A 46 -12.87 3.93 -18.98
C ILE A 46 -12.23 4.96 -18.03
N ILE A 47 -11.31 5.78 -18.53
CA ILE A 47 -10.58 6.78 -17.72
C ILE A 47 -11.51 7.88 -17.18
N ARG A 48 -12.57 8.23 -17.90
CA ARG A 48 -13.52 9.28 -17.50
C ARG A 48 -14.55 8.81 -16.47
N GLN A 49 -14.59 7.53 -16.13
CA GLN A 49 -15.51 7.03 -15.10
C GLN A 49 -15.13 7.65 -13.74
N PRO A 50 -16.11 8.19 -12.99
CA PRO A 50 -15.86 8.73 -11.65
C PRO A 50 -15.20 7.72 -10.73
N THR A 51 -15.58 6.45 -10.81
CA THR A 51 -15.01 5.35 -10.03
C THR A 51 -13.52 5.14 -10.36
N TYR A 52 -13.14 5.22 -11.64
CA TYR A 52 -11.74 5.15 -12.06
C TYR A 52 -10.91 6.30 -11.49
N LEU A 53 -11.43 7.52 -11.61
CA LEU A 53 -10.76 8.72 -11.09
C LEU A 53 -10.57 8.66 -9.57
N VAL A 54 -11.61 8.24 -8.83
CA VAL A 54 -11.51 8.05 -7.37
C VAL A 54 -10.47 6.99 -7.01
N ALA A 55 -10.44 5.87 -7.72
CA ALA A 55 -9.49 4.81 -7.51
C ALA A 55 -8.04 5.27 -7.76
N VAL A 56 -7.78 5.89 -8.90
CA VAL A 56 -6.44 6.38 -9.25
C VAL A 56 -5.99 7.48 -8.31
N PHE A 57 -6.85 8.45 -8.01
CA PHE A 57 -6.53 9.54 -7.08
C PHE A 57 -6.27 9.03 -5.67
N GLY A 58 -7.09 8.08 -5.18
CA GLY A 58 -6.89 7.44 -3.87
C GLY A 58 -5.57 6.70 -3.78
N ALA A 59 -5.22 5.89 -4.80
CA ALA A 59 -3.95 5.18 -4.84
C ALA A 59 -2.75 6.14 -4.92
N ALA A 60 -2.82 7.16 -5.77
CA ALA A 60 -1.76 8.16 -5.93
C ALA A 60 -1.55 8.97 -4.64
N THR A 61 -2.64 9.38 -3.98
CA THR A 61 -2.58 10.10 -2.70
C THR A 61 -1.97 9.23 -1.60
N ALA A 62 -2.42 7.97 -1.46
CA ALA A 62 -1.86 7.06 -0.47
C ALA A 62 -0.35 6.89 -0.65
N TYR A 63 0.08 6.65 -1.89
CA TYR A 63 1.49 6.46 -2.20
C TYR A 63 2.30 7.74 -2.02
N GLY A 64 1.79 8.88 -2.49
CA GLY A 64 2.47 10.17 -2.36
C GLY A 64 2.67 10.60 -0.90
N VAL A 65 1.62 10.47 -0.07
CA VAL A 65 1.72 10.77 1.38
C VAL A 65 2.72 9.84 2.05
N MET A 66 2.70 8.55 1.73
CA MET A 66 3.64 7.58 2.28
C MET A 66 5.08 7.92 1.93
N VAL A 67 5.39 8.18 0.65
CA VAL A 67 6.76 8.52 0.21
C VAL A 67 7.24 9.81 0.88
N LEU A 68 6.38 10.83 0.95
CA LEU A 68 6.70 12.11 1.60
C LEU A 68 7.04 11.90 3.10
N ALA A 69 6.18 11.20 3.83
CA ALA A 69 6.38 10.95 5.25
C ALA A 69 7.61 10.08 5.53
N MET A 70 7.82 9.03 4.73
CA MET A 70 8.98 8.13 4.86
C MET A 70 10.32 8.85 4.59
N THR A 71 10.31 9.86 3.72
CA THR A 71 11.51 10.68 3.46
C THR A 71 11.72 11.73 4.55
N ALA A 72 10.65 12.37 4.99
CA ALA A 72 10.75 13.47 5.95
C ALA A 72 11.02 12.99 7.39
N THR A 73 10.46 11.84 7.79
CA THR A 73 10.53 11.40 9.21
C THR A 73 11.95 11.11 9.69
N PRO A 74 12.83 10.37 8.99
CA PRO A 74 14.21 10.17 9.45
C PRO A 74 14.97 11.50 9.59
N LEU A 75 14.76 12.44 8.66
CA LEU A 75 15.39 13.76 8.70
C LEU A 75 14.89 14.56 9.92
N ALA A 76 13.60 14.57 10.18
CA ALA A 76 13.01 15.21 11.34
C ALA A 76 13.53 14.59 12.64
N MET A 77 13.62 13.27 12.74
CA MET A 77 14.13 12.58 13.91
C MET A 77 15.57 12.96 14.21
N VAL A 78 16.45 12.96 13.21
CA VAL A 78 17.86 13.38 13.37
C VAL A 78 17.94 14.87 13.76
N HIS A 79 17.10 15.71 13.16
CA HIS A 79 17.04 17.15 13.53
C HIS A 79 16.65 17.36 15.00
N HIS A 80 15.80 16.50 15.55
CA HIS A 80 15.39 16.52 16.96
C HIS A 80 16.29 15.65 17.88
N ASN A 81 17.53 15.37 17.47
CA ASN A 81 18.55 14.64 18.23
C ASN A 81 18.20 13.17 18.56
N HIS A 82 17.34 12.53 17.76
CA HIS A 82 17.16 11.08 17.85
C HIS A 82 18.27 10.36 17.08
N GLU A 83 18.67 9.19 17.59
CA GLU A 83 19.66 8.35 16.92
C GLU A 83 19.08 7.75 15.62
N MET A 84 19.92 7.50 14.63
CA MET A 84 19.54 6.86 13.37
C MET A 84 18.94 5.46 13.58
N ALA A 85 19.39 4.73 14.60
CA ALA A 85 18.82 3.43 14.98
C ALA A 85 17.34 3.55 15.42
N SER A 86 16.99 4.66 16.08
CA SER A 86 15.59 4.95 16.46
C SER A 86 14.72 5.18 15.22
N ALA A 87 15.24 5.87 14.20
CA ALA A 87 14.53 6.06 12.94
C ALA A 87 14.26 4.71 12.23
N ALA A 88 15.23 3.80 12.24
CA ALA A 88 15.02 2.45 11.71
C ALA A 88 13.90 1.69 12.44
N THR A 89 13.81 1.83 13.76
CA THR A 89 12.74 1.23 14.58
C THR A 89 11.37 1.80 14.19
N VAL A 90 11.26 3.11 14.03
CA VAL A 90 10.01 3.78 13.61
C VAL A 90 9.55 3.30 12.22
N ILE A 91 10.49 3.14 11.28
CA ILE A 91 10.24 2.60 9.96
C ILE A 91 9.72 1.13 10.05
N GLN A 92 10.27 0.31 10.94
CA GLN A 92 9.79 -1.05 11.14
C GLN A 92 8.32 -1.08 11.59
N PHE A 93 7.91 -0.22 12.52
CA PHE A 93 6.50 -0.10 12.92
C PHE A 93 5.60 0.36 11.77
N HIS A 94 6.08 1.26 10.91
CA HIS A 94 5.37 1.63 9.69
C HIS A 94 5.17 0.42 8.77
N VAL A 95 6.22 -0.34 8.50
CA VAL A 95 6.17 -1.55 7.64
C VAL A 95 5.22 -2.59 8.22
N LEU A 96 5.24 -2.81 9.54
CA LEU A 96 4.25 -3.68 10.19
C LEU A 96 2.83 -3.15 9.99
N GLY A 97 2.61 -1.85 10.15
CA GLY A 97 1.32 -1.18 9.87
C GLY A 97 0.86 -1.34 8.44
N MET A 98 1.77 -1.39 7.46
CA MET A 98 1.43 -1.62 6.05
C MET A 98 0.98 -3.06 5.79
N PHE A 99 1.70 -4.05 6.34
CA PHE A 99 1.49 -5.45 5.94
C PHE A 99 0.55 -6.21 6.87
N LEU A 100 0.52 -5.92 8.17
CA LEU A 100 -0.33 -6.63 9.11
C LEU A 100 -1.83 -6.52 8.75
N PRO A 101 -2.38 -5.35 8.38
CA PRO A 101 -3.78 -5.24 7.97
C PRO A 101 -4.10 -6.00 6.67
N SER A 102 -3.12 -6.29 5.82
CA SER A 102 -3.34 -6.98 4.53
C SER A 102 -3.96 -8.37 4.71
N PHE A 103 -3.76 -9.02 5.87
CA PHE A 103 -4.37 -10.32 6.16
C PHE A 103 -5.90 -10.25 6.28
N PHE A 104 -6.46 -9.09 6.57
CA PHE A 104 -7.90 -8.92 6.80
C PHE A 104 -8.53 -7.78 6.00
N SER A 105 -7.75 -6.90 5.38
CA SER A 105 -8.28 -5.78 4.59
C SER A 105 -9.19 -6.25 3.45
N GLY A 106 -8.86 -7.37 2.79
CA GLY A 106 -9.73 -7.98 1.78
C GLY A 106 -11.10 -8.41 2.34
N SER A 107 -11.12 -9.01 3.53
CA SER A 107 -12.36 -9.41 4.20
C SER A 107 -13.18 -8.20 4.65
N LEU A 108 -12.51 -7.13 5.10
CA LEU A 108 -13.17 -5.87 5.44
C LEU A 108 -13.81 -5.21 4.23
N ILE A 109 -13.09 -5.17 3.10
CA ILE A 109 -13.61 -4.65 1.82
C ILE A 109 -14.81 -5.48 1.35
N ALA A 110 -14.74 -6.80 1.43
CA ALA A 110 -15.84 -7.68 1.06
C ALA A 110 -17.09 -7.46 1.94
N ARG A 111 -16.91 -7.14 3.22
CA ARG A 111 -18.00 -6.94 4.17
C ARG A 111 -18.59 -5.53 4.14
N PHE A 112 -17.78 -4.51 4.04
CA PHE A 112 -18.18 -3.11 4.19
C PHE A 112 -18.13 -2.32 2.88
N GLY A 113 -17.54 -2.89 1.83
CA GLY A 113 -17.30 -2.22 0.56
C GLY A 113 -16.00 -1.44 0.50
N ASN A 114 -15.58 -1.06 -0.71
CA ASN A 114 -14.32 -0.33 -0.94
C ASN A 114 -14.32 1.07 -0.34
N LEU A 115 -15.38 1.84 -0.59
CA LEU A 115 -15.42 3.26 -0.22
C LEU A 115 -15.31 3.51 1.30
N PRO A 116 -16.07 2.81 2.18
CA PRO A 116 -15.90 2.97 3.62
C PRO A 116 -14.49 2.64 4.12
N ILE A 117 -13.85 1.61 3.57
CA ILE A 117 -12.48 1.24 3.95
C ILE A 117 -11.48 2.30 3.47
N MET A 118 -11.63 2.82 2.27
CA MET A 118 -10.81 3.94 1.77
C MET A 118 -10.98 5.19 2.64
N LEU A 119 -12.20 5.54 3.05
CA LEU A 119 -12.46 6.67 3.94
C LEU A 119 -11.86 6.46 5.33
N CYS A 120 -11.90 5.25 5.87
CA CYS A 120 -11.18 4.89 7.08
C CYS A 120 -9.67 5.10 6.91
N GLY A 121 -9.10 4.68 5.77
CA GLY A 121 -7.71 4.94 5.41
C GLY A 121 -7.36 6.44 5.40
N VAL A 122 -8.20 7.27 4.79
CA VAL A 122 -8.04 8.75 4.80
C VAL A 122 -8.07 9.29 6.23
N GLY A 123 -9.00 8.82 7.06
CA GLY A 123 -9.08 9.21 8.49
C GLY A 123 -7.80 8.89 9.26
N LEU A 124 -7.23 7.68 9.03
CA LEU A 124 -5.97 7.27 9.66
C LEU A 124 -4.77 8.08 9.15
N LEU A 125 -4.72 8.43 7.85
CA LEU A 125 -3.70 9.33 7.31
C LEU A 125 -3.82 10.74 7.90
N THR A 126 -5.03 11.23 8.10
CA THR A 126 -5.26 12.51 8.78
C THR A 126 -4.80 12.44 10.24
N ALA A 127 -5.12 11.36 10.95
CA ALA A 127 -4.65 11.15 12.33
C ALA A 127 -3.12 11.07 12.41
N HIS A 128 -2.46 10.42 11.44
CA HIS A 128 -1.01 10.45 11.30
C HIS A 128 -0.45 11.87 11.29
N VAL A 129 -1.02 12.74 10.44
CA VAL A 129 -0.57 14.15 10.34
C VAL A 129 -0.78 14.88 11.67
N LEU A 130 -1.94 14.73 12.31
CA LEU A 130 -2.24 15.38 13.58
C LEU A 130 -1.28 14.95 14.69
N ILE A 131 -0.97 13.65 14.78
CA ILE A 131 -0.01 13.14 15.76
C ILE A 131 1.41 13.63 15.44
N SER A 132 1.82 13.65 14.18
CA SER A 132 3.13 14.19 13.77
C SER A 132 3.32 15.66 14.13
N LEU A 133 2.23 16.42 14.17
CA LEU A 133 2.26 17.84 14.57
C LEU A 133 2.17 18.05 16.09
N SER A 134 1.83 17.01 16.87
CA SER A 134 1.59 17.11 18.29
C SER A 134 2.85 17.02 19.16
N GLY A 135 3.95 16.51 18.63
CA GLY A 135 5.21 16.40 19.37
C GLY A 135 6.33 15.74 18.60
N THR A 136 7.53 15.79 19.20
CA THR A 136 8.78 15.31 18.59
C THR A 136 9.45 14.19 19.40
N GLU A 137 8.77 13.64 20.41
CA GLU A 137 9.25 12.51 21.18
C GLU A 137 9.08 11.21 20.37
N MET A 138 9.84 10.19 20.71
CA MET A 138 9.84 8.89 20.04
C MET A 138 8.43 8.28 19.90
N GLY A 139 7.59 8.43 20.93
CA GLY A 139 6.21 7.91 20.93
C GLY A 139 5.33 8.52 19.83
N TYR A 140 5.49 9.79 19.52
CA TYR A 140 4.78 10.47 18.44
C TYR A 140 5.21 9.93 17.08
N PHE A 141 6.52 9.75 16.84
CA PHE A 141 7.02 9.21 15.59
C PHE A 141 6.55 7.77 15.36
N VAL A 142 6.64 6.90 16.39
CA VAL A 142 6.19 5.50 16.29
C VAL A 142 4.70 5.42 15.99
N SER A 143 3.86 6.11 16.77
CA SER A 143 2.40 6.06 16.60
C SER A 143 1.96 6.69 15.28
N ALA A 144 2.55 7.81 14.90
CA ALA A 144 2.26 8.47 13.63
C ALA A 144 2.58 7.56 12.43
N LEU A 145 3.78 6.94 12.41
CA LEU A 145 4.17 6.08 11.29
C LEU A 145 3.43 4.74 11.28
N ALA A 146 3.07 4.18 12.44
CA ALA A 146 2.21 3.01 12.49
C ALA A 146 0.83 3.31 11.86
N LEU A 147 0.21 4.45 12.20
CA LEU A 147 -1.05 4.89 11.60
C LEU A 147 -0.93 5.20 10.10
N LEU A 148 0.20 5.78 9.68
CA LEU A 148 0.51 5.97 8.27
C LEU A 148 0.47 4.63 7.52
N GLY A 149 1.08 3.58 8.08
CA GLY A 149 1.11 2.25 7.47
C GLY A 149 -0.28 1.65 7.31
N VAL A 150 -1.09 1.65 8.38
CA VAL A 150 -2.47 1.14 8.35
C VAL A 150 -3.35 1.96 7.40
N GLY A 151 -3.27 3.28 7.47
CA GLY A 151 -4.02 4.20 6.62
C GLY A 151 -3.66 4.03 5.14
N TRP A 152 -2.37 3.89 4.85
CA TRP A 152 -1.89 3.56 3.52
C TRP A 152 -2.46 2.24 3.01
N ASN A 153 -2.42 1.19 3.82
CA ASN A 153 -2.95 -0.12 3.43
C ASN A 153 -4.43 -0.03 3.05
N PHE A 154 -5.26 0.58 3.90
CA PHE A 154 -6.69 0.66 3.64
C PHE A 154 -7.03 1.54 2.43
N LEU A 155 -6.36 2.66 2.25
CA LEU A 155 -6.60 3.54 1.12
C LEU A 155 -6.05 2.94 -0.18
N TYR A 156 -4.83 2.41 -0.18
CA TYR A 156 -4.18 1.87 -1.38
C TYR A 156 -4.80 0.55 -1.84
N VAL A 157 -5.02 -0.39 -0.92
CA VAL A 157 -5.65 -1.68 -1.24
C VAL A 157 -7.11 -1.48 -1.66
N GLY A 158 -7.85 -0.62 -0.96
CA GLY A 158 -9.22 -0.27 -1.34
C GLY A 158 -9.28 0.37 -2.72
N ALA A 159 -8.40 1.32 -3.01
CA ALA A 159 -8.31 2.01 -4.30
C ALA A 159 -7.95 1.06 -5.44
N THR A 160 -6.93 0.22 -5.27
CA THR A 160 -6.53 -0.76 -6.28
C THR A 160 -7.60 -1.82 -6.51
N THR A 161 -8.30 -2.26 -5.47
CA THR A 161 -9.46 -3.15 -5.60
C THR A 161 -10.61 -2.46 -6.34
N LEU A 162 -10.90 -1.19 -6.03
CA LEU A 162 -11.91 -0.40 -6.73
C LEU A 162 -11.58 -0.26 -8.22
N LEU A 163 -10.31 -0.04 -8.54
CA LEU A 163 -9.82 0.08 -9.91
C LEU A 163 -10.11 -1.17 -10.74
N THR A 164 -9.93 -2.36 -10.17
CA THR A 164 -10.19 -3.63 -10.88
C THR A 164 -11.66 -3.81 -11.30
N GLY A 165 -12.59 -3.12 -10.64
CA GLY A 165 -14.01 -3.11 -10.99
C GLY A 165 -14.38 -2.14 -12.12
N THR A 166 -13.46 -1.30 -12.60
CA THR A 166 -13.76 -0.27 -13.62
C THR A 166 -13.63 -0.78 -15.06
N TYR A 167 -13.02 -1.92 -15.26
CA TYR A 167 -12.78 -2.52 -16.58
C TYR A 167 -13.07 -4.03 -16.59
N THR A 168 -13.44 -4.53 -17.76
CA THR A 168 -13.71 -5.95 -18.00
C THR A 168 -12.46 -6.74 -18.36
N VAL A 169 -12.55 -8.07 -18.39
CA VAL A 169 -11.44 -8.94 -18.80
C VAL A 169 -11.00 -8.66 -20.24
N ALA A 170 -11.96 -8.32 -21.13
CA ALA A 170 -11.69 -7.98 -22.54
C ALA A 170 -10.94 -6.65 -22.71
N GLU A 171 -10.98 -5.76 -21.72
CA GLU A 171 -10.34 -4.43 -21.72
C GLU A 171 -8.95 -4.43 -21.05
N ARG A 172 -8.55 -5.55 -20.43
CA ARG A 172 -7.21 -5.68 -19.83
C ARG A 172 -6.14 -5.76 -20.91
N GLY A 173 -5.13 -4.93 -20.79
CA GLY A 173 -3.94 -5.00 -21.66
C GLY A 173 -4.02 -4.16 -22.94
N ARG A 174 -4.95 -3.22 -23.03
CA ARG A 174 -5.00 -2.20 -24.09
C ARG A 174 -4.25 -0.93 -23.74
#